data_96d1557101bb504166e4bbda440f0da7
#
_entry.id   96d1557101bb504166e4bbda440f0da7
#
_cell.length_a   1.000
_cell.length_b   1.000
_cell.length_c   1.000
_cell.angle_alpha   90.00
_cell.angle_beta   90.00
_cell.angle_gamma   90.00
#
_symmetry.space_group_name_H-M   'P 1'
#
loop_
_entity.id
_entity.type
_entity.pdbx_description
1 polymer ?
#
loop_
_entity_poly.entity_id
_entity_poly.type
_entity_poly.pdbx_seq_one_letter_code
_entity_poly.pdbx_strand_id
1 'polypeptide(L)'
;MQLKNNYYKLKLRVNSKMSKAIKSIVSHDVRNKVVLIRADFNIPIQDGKIQDITRVSRSLPTIKFLLNAGSKVVICSHLGRPNGEYVEAFSLRPLITALSDILKMKVH
;
A
#
# COMPACT_ATOMS: atom_id res chain seq x y z
N MET A 1 19.96 -5.27 10.31
CA MET A 1 20.22 -4.94 8.88
C MET A 1 20.18 -6.15 7.92
N GLN A 2 19.60 -7.27 8.30
CA GLN A 2 19.49 -8.47 7.44
C GLN A 2 18.08 -8.82 6.97
N LEU A 3 17.05 -8.08 7.34
CA LEU A 3 15.66 -8.32 6.91
C LEU A 3 15.36 -7.87 5.46
N LYS A 4 16.25 -7.09 4.83
CA LYS A 4 16.07 -6.62 3.45
C LYS A 4 16.20 -7.73 2.39
N ASN A 5 16.97 -8.79 2.67
CA ASN A 5 17.29 -9.80 1.65
C ASN A 5 16.25 -10.93 1.49
N ASN A 6 15.46 -11.25 2.51
CA ASN A 6 14.57 -12.41 2.42
C ASN A 6 13.23 -12.09 1.72
N TYR A 7 12.74 -10.86 1.82
CA TYR A 7 11.48 -10.48 1.18
C TYR A 7 11.61 -10.41 -0.34
N TYR A 8 12.77 -9.98 -0.84
CA TYR A 8 13.04 -9.92 -2.28
C TYR A 8 13.32 -11.28 -2.89
N LYS A 9 13.93 -12.20 -2.14
CA LYS A 9 14.17 -13.59 -2.62
C LYS A 9 12.87 -14.39 -2.78
N LEU A 10 11.85 -14.14 -1.99
CA LEU A 10 10.55 -14.81 -2.14
C LEU A 10 9.81 -14.38 -3.41
N LYS A 11 9.97 -13.13 -3.85
CA LYS A 11 9.32 -12.61 -5.07
C LYS A 11 9.99 -13.07 -6.37
N LEU A 12 11.27 -13.45 -6.32
CA LEU A 12 12.02 -13.94 -7.48
C LEU A 12 11.71 -15.43 -7.82
N ARG A 13 10.96 -16.13 -7.00
CA ARG A 13 10.53 -17.51 -7.25
C ARG A 13 9.22 -17.65 -8.03
N VAL A 14 8.60 -16.57 -8.43
CA VAL A 14 7.40 -16.63 -9.28
C VAL A 14 7.81 -16.89 -10.72
N ASN A 15 7.85 -18.16 -11.05
CA ASN A 15 7.72 -18.77 -12.38
C ASN A 15 8.38 -18.07 -13.58
N SER A 16 9.50 -18.61 -14.02
CA SER A 16 10.22 -18.30 -15.27
C SER A 16 9.43 -18.61 -16.56
N LYS A 17 8.15 -18.95 -16.50
CA LYS A 17 7.31 -19.32 -17.65
C LYS A 17 6.28 -18.28 -18.08
N MET A 18 6.17 -17.13 -17.42
CA MET A 18 5.31 -16.06 -17.92
C MET A 18 6.10 -15.15 -18.85
N SER A 19 5.79 -15.21 -20.14
CA SER A 19 6.48 -14.53 -21.24
C SER A 19 6.43 -12.99 -21.22
N LYS A 20 5.83 -12.38 -20.21
CA LYS A 20 5.93 -10.96 -19.88
C LYS A 20 6.13 -10.83 -18.38
N ALA A 21 7.39 -10.74 -17.95
CA ALA A 21 7.73 -10.53 -16.56
C ALA A 21 7.07 -9.24 -16.03
N ILE A 22 6.32 -9.35 -14.94
CA ILE A 22 5.81 -8.20 -14.20
C ILE A 22 7.03 -7.42 -13.70
N LYS A 23 7.11 -6.15 -14.07
CA LYS A 23 8.20 -5.28 -13.62
C LYS A 23 8.09 -5.05 -12.11
N SER A 24 9.17 -5.29 -11.41
CA SER A 24 9.23 -5.01 -9.97
C SER A 24 9.57 -3.55 -9.71
N ILE A 25 8.91 -2.93 -8.74
CA ILE A 25 9.19 -1.55 -8.35
C ILE A 25 10.64 -1.35 -7.87
N VAL A 26 11.26 -2.38 -7.30
CA VAL A 26 12.63 -2.30 -6.81
C VAL A 26 13.68 -2.17 -7.91
N SER A 27 13.32 -2.46 -9.17
CA SER A 27 14.21 -2.30 -10.33
C SER A 27 14.11 -0.92 -10.98
N HIS A 28 13.29 -0.02 -10.46
CA HIS A 28 13.06 1.30 -11.02
C HIS A 28 13.66 2.39 -10.12
N ASP A 29 14.22 3.42 -10.74
CA ASP A 29 14.57 4.65 -10.02
C ASP A 29 13.29 5.44 -9.74
N VAL A 30 12.90 5.46 -8.48
CA VAL A 30 11.69 6.15 -7.98
C VAL A 30 12.01 7.41 -7.19
N ARG A 31 13.29 7.76 -7.06
CA ARG A 31 13.73 8.94 -6.30
C ARG A 31 13.13 10.22 -6.89
N ASN A 32 12.60 11.07 -6.03
CA ASN A 32 11.96 12.34 -6.38
C ASN A 32 10.76 12.21 -7.34
N LYS A 33 10.22 10.99 -7.49
CA LYS A 33 9.02 10.75 -8.31
C LYS A 33 7.77 10.67 -7.44
N VAL A 34 6.62 10.98 -8.05
CA VAL A 34 5.32 10.69 -7.49
C VAL A 34 4.93 9.28 -7.93
N VAL A 35 4.73 8.39 -6.97
CA VAL A 35 4.37 7.00 -7.23
C VAL A 35 2.95 6.74 -6.75
N LEU A 36 2.08 6.38 -7.68
CA LEU A 36 0.72 5.97 -7.38
C LEU A 36 0.70 4.47 -7.06
N ILE A 37 0.21 4.12 -5.87
CA ILE A 37 -0.03 2.74 -5.46
C ILE A 37 -1.54 2.50 -5.47
N ARG A 38 -1.98 1.48 -6.19
CA ARG A 38 -3.29 0.90 -5.97
C ARG A 38 -3.17 -0.22 -4.94
N ALA A 39 -3.74 0.01 -3.76
CA ALA A 39 -3.75 -0.94 -2.65
C ALA A 39 -5.16 -1.50 -2.42
N ASP A 40 -5.26 -2.70 -1.88
CA ASP A 40 -6.52 -3.25 -1.41
C ASP A 40 -6.68 -2.98 0.10
N PHE A 41 -7.32 -1.86 0.41
CA PHE A 41 -7.70 -1.48 1.77
C PHE A 41 -9.20 -1.62 2.00
N ASN A 42 -9.84 -2.54 1.29
CA ASN A 42 -11.22 -2.93 1.57
C ASN A 42 -11.28 -3.74 2.86
N ILE A 43 -11.20 -3.03 3.98
CA ILE A 43 -11.09 -3.55 5.35
C ILE A 43 -12.38 -3.29 6.11
N PRO A 44 -12.70 -4.12 7.13
CA PRO A 44 -13.88 -3.89 7.94
C PRO A 44 -13.70 -2.63 8.82
N ILE A 45 -14.61 -1.68 8.66
CA ILE A 45 -14.72 -0.47 9.49
C ILE A 45 -16.12 -0.49 10.11
N GLN A 46 -16.16 -0.35 11.44
CA GLN A 46 -17.41 -0.27 12.20
C GLN A 46 -17.34 0.95 13.11
N ASP A 47 -18.37 1.79 13.07
CA ASP A 47 -18.44 3.03 13.85
C ASP A 47 -17.19 3.92 13.72
N GLY A 48 -16.67 4.04 12.49
CA GLY A 48 -15.45 4.79 12.18
C GLY A 48 -14.16 4.16 12.67
N LYS A 49 -14.21 2.95 13.24
CA LYS A 49 -13.04 2.22 13.75
C LYS A 49 -12.68 1.04 12.86
N ILE A 50 -11.40 0.95 12.54
CA ILE A 50 -10.85 -0.17 11.78
C ILE A 50 -10.85 -1.41 12.66
N GLN A 51 -11.45 -2.51 12.18
CA GLN A 51 -11.56 -3.78 12.89
C GLN A 51 -10.39 -4.72 12.58
N ASP A 52 -9.84 -4.65 11.37
CA ASP A 52 -8.72 -5.48 10.94
C ASP A 52 -7.77 -4.68 10.06
N ILE A 53 -6.50 -4.63 10.44
CA ILE A 53 -5.44 -3.89 9.77
C ILE A 53 -4.56 -4.77 8.87
N THR A 54 -4.85 -6.06 8.75
CA THR A 54 -3.99 -7.03 8.07
C THR A 54 -3.64 -6.62 6.63
N ARG A 55 -4.61 -6.13 5.85
CA ARG A 55 -4.37 -5.69 4.47
C ARG A 55 -3.47 -4.47 4.39
N VAL A 56 -3.65 -3.53 5.31
CA VAL A 56 -2.77 -2.35 5.44
C VAL A 56 -1.35 -2.81 5.76
N SER A 57 -1.19 -3.68 6.76
CA SER A 57 0.11 -4.20 7.18
C SER A 57 0.87 -4.91 6.04
N ARG A 58 0.16 -5.64 5.19
CA ARG A 58 0.76 -6.30 4.01
C ARG A 58 1.27 -5.31 2.96
N SER A 59 0.72 -4.13 2.89
CA SER A 59 1.14 -3.08 1.96
C SER A 59 2.31 -2.22 2.48
N LEU A 60 2.56 -2.23 3.79
CA LEU A 60 3.58 -1.40 4.42
C LEU A 60 4.99 -1.61 3.86
N PRO A 61 5.46 -2.83 3.55
CA PRO A 61 6.80 -3.01 3.00
C PRO A 61 7.02 -2.23 1.71
N THR A 62 6.03 -2.23 0.81
CA THR A 62 6.09 -1.47 -0.45
C THR A 62 6.05 0.04 -0.20
N ILE A 63 5.15 0.49 0.68
CA ILE A 63 5.02 1.92 1.02
C ILE A 63 6.32 2.42 1.64
N LYS A 64 6.86 1.71 2.63
CA LYS A 64 8.12 2.09 3.29
C LYS A 64 9.31 2.06 2.34
N PHE A 65 9.37 1.10 1.42
CA PHE A 65 10.40 1.05 0.40
C PHE A 65 10.40 2.34 -0.45
N LEU A 66 9.23 2.76 -0.92
CA LEU A 66 9.09 3.97 -1.74
C LEU A 66 9.44 5.24 -0.97
N LEU A 67 8.95 5.37 0.26
CA LEU A 67 9.27 6.52 1.12
C LEU A 67 10.76 6.59 1.41
N ASN A 68 11.40 5.47 1.75
CA ASN A 68 12.85 5.41 2.00
C ASN A 68 13.69 5.67 0.74
N ALA A 69 13.14 5.39 -0.44
CA ALA A 69 13.78 5.72 -1.71
C ALA A 69 13.62 7.20 -2.11
N GLY A 70 12.92 8.00 -1.32
CA GLY A 70 12.69 9.41 -1.59
C GLY A 70 11.55 9.71 -2.56
N SER A 71 10.59 8.81 -2.70
CA SER A 71 9.38 9.04 -3.50
C SER A 71 8.32 9.82 -2.71
N LYS A 72 7.49 10.55 -3.45
CA LYS A 72 6.17 10.99 -2.96
C LYS A 72 5.16 9.89 -3.27
N VAL A 73 4.48 9.37 -2.25
CA VAL A 73 3.58 8.23 -2.41
C VAL A 73 2.13 8.71 -2.36
N VAL A 74 1.37 8.35 -3.38
CA VAL A 74 -0.09 8.52 -3.44
C VAL A 74 -0.72 7.14 -3.42
N ILE A 75 -1.64 6.91 -2.49
CA ILE A 75 -2.31 5.61 -2.35
C ILE A 75 -3.76 5.77 -2.80
N CYS A 76 -4.20 4.92 -3.71
CA CYS A 76 -5.61 4.79 -4.05
C CYS A 76 -6.14 3.41 -3.62
N SER A 77 -7.36 3.40 -3.12
CA SER A 77 -8.06 2.20 -2.72
C SER A 77 -9.56 2.40 -2.85
N HIS A 78 -10.33 1.37 -2.51
CA HIS A 78 -11.77 1.44 -2.37
C HIS A 78 -12.21 0.81 -1.06
N LEU A 79 -13.38 1.19 -0.58
CA LEU A 79 -14.06 0.60 0.55
C LEU A 79 -15.52 0.33 0.16
N GLY A 80 -15.96 -0.90 0.34
CA GLY A 80 -17.32 -1.30 -0.04
C GLY A 80 -17.61 -1.16 -1.54
N ARG A 81 -18.88 -0.99 -1.87
CA ARG A 81 -19.37 -0.82 -3.25
C ARG A 81 -20.39 0.30 -3.32
N PRO A 82 -19.96 1.56 -3.43
CA PRO A 82 -20.87 2.72 -3.42
C PRO A 82 -21.68 2.90 -4.72
N ASN A 83 -21.43 2.10 -5.77
CA ASN A 83 -22.15 2.15 -7.06
C ASN A 83 -22.12 3.54 -7.74
N GLY A 84 -21.01 4.26 -7.60
CA GLY A 84 -20.84 5.59 -8.20
C GLY A 84 -21.42 6.74 -7.39
N GLU A 85 -21.97 6.49 -6.22
CA GLU A 85 -22.51 7.49 -5.31
C GLU A 85 -21.56 7.76 -4.14
N TYR A 86 -21.69 8.93 -3.52
CA TYR A 86 -20.97 9.23 -2.30
C TYR A 86 -21.67 8.58 -1.11
N VAL A 87 -20.96 7.70 -0.40
CA VAL A 87 -21.43 7.04 0.82
C VAL A 87 -20.39 7.26 1.92
N GLU A 88 -20.73 8.05 2.95
CA GLU A 88 -19.78 8.38 4.04
C GLU A 88 -19.23 7.12 4.74
N ALA A 89 -20.03 6.09 4.92
CA ALA A 89 -19.59 4.82 5.53
C ALA A 89 -18.49 4.11 4.72
N PHE A 90 -18.31 4.46 3.45
CA PHE A 90 -17.26 3.92 2.57
C PHE A 90 -16.10 4.89 2.38
N SER A 91 -16.00 5.92 3.22
CA SER A 91 -14.87 6.83 3.22
C SER A 91 -13.60 6.15 3.73
N LEU A 92 -12.48 6.45 3.08
CA LEU A 92 -11.16 5.99 3.52
C LEU A 92 -10.54 6.87 4.62
N ARG A 93 -11.26 7.90 5.11
CA ARG A 93 -10.76 8.81 6.15
C ARG A 93 -10.22 8.12 7.40
N PRO A 94 -10.84 7.04 7.94
CA PRO A 94 -10.28 6.34 9.11
C PRO A 94 -8.88 5.79 8.89
N LEU A 95 -8.52 5.48 7.63
CA LEU A 95 -7.17 5.02 7.28
C LEU A 95 -6.09 6.09 7.40
N ILE A 96 -6.44 7.37 7.29
CA ILE A 96 -5.47 8.48 7.41
C ILE A 96 -4.81 8.45 8.78
N THR A 97 -5.59 8.34 9.84
CA THR A 97 -5.07 8.25 11.21
C THR A 97 -4.22 7.00 11.40
N ALA A 98 -4.74 5.83 11.01
CA ALA A 98 -4.03 4.57 11.17
C ALA A 98 -2.69 4.55 10.41
N LEU A 99 -2.67 5.02 9.16
CA LEU A 99 -1.44 5.11 8.38
C LEU A 99 -0.45 6.13 8.95
N SER A 100 -0.94 7.29 9.44
CA SER A 100 -0.10 8.30 10.08
C SER A 100 0.60 7.74 11.32
N ASP A 101 -0.14 6.99 12.13
CA ASP A 101 0.40 6.37 13.35
C ASP A 101 1.43 5.28 13.04
N ILE A 102 1.16 4.46 12.04
CA ILE A 102 2.06 3.36 11.64
C ILE A 102 3.33 3.88 10.96
N LEU A 103 3.18 4.86 10.08
CA LEU A 103 4.30 5.41 9.31
C LEU A 103 5.07 6.48 10.08
N LYS A 104 4.53 6.95 11.23
CA LYS A 104 5.11 8.05 12.03
C LYS A 104 5.32 9.32 11.20
N MET A 105 4.40 9.59 10.30
CA MET A 105 4.41 10.78 9.45
C MET A 105 2.98 11.22 9.13
N LYS A 106 2.82 12.49 8.77
CA LYS A 106 1.52 13.02 8.38
C LYS A 106 1.07 12.43 7.04
N VAL A 107 -0.13 11.85 7.03
CA VAL A 107 -0.85 11.40 5.82
C VAL A 107 -2.04 12.33 5.59
N HIS A 108 -2.33 12.64 4.34
CA HIS A 108 -3.41 13.54 3.94
C HIS A 108 -4.48 12.82 3.14
#